data_14d8705497337ee1d6d1ba80fcacc8b0
#
_entry.id   14d8705497337ee1d6d1ba80fcacc8b0
#
_cell.length_a   1.000
_cell.length_b   1.000
_cell.length_c   1.000
_cell.angle_alpha   90.00
_cell.angle_beta   90.00
_cell.angle_gamma   90.00
#
_symmetry.space_group_name_H-M   'P 1'
#
loop_
_entity.id
_entity.type
_entity.pdbx_description
1 polymer ?
#
loop_
_entity_poly.entity_id
_entity_poly.type
_entity_poly.pdbx_seq_one_letter_code
_entity_poly.pdbx_strand_id
1 'polypeptide(L)'
;MVHSISRRQLLVGSMVGAASLATGSYGFAQGTKIKVAGVHASPVENAWNSRLHEAMLAAAKDGVIDYVFSEGVAGTDYPRALREYADQGIQLIVGESYAAETEARQVAVDYPKTSFLMGSSGGPVGPNFGTFRTLNHEAAYLAGMLAGAMSKTGTLGSVGAIPIPEVNNLINAFRSGVKETRPNAKFLVGFIGTFFDPPKAKEAAVAQIDSGADILFGERIGTADGAKEKGALSIGSLLDFTPRYPKTVFANAMWYFRPILDGALADVKAGKPTGHDYSPFSMMKMGGNDIVYDANLVPTAAVGSMEAKRTAIKDGSFIVPVDNSEPT
;
A
#
# COMPACT_ATOMS: atom_id res chain seq x y z
N MET A 1 11.49 -2.91 -20.26
CA MET A 1 11.89 -1.49 -20.24
C MET A 1 10.61 -0.67 -20.26
N VAL A 2 10.31 0.03 -19.20
CA VAL A 2 9.13 0.90 -19.10
C VAL A 2 9.59 2.30 -19.49
N HIS A 3 8.95 2.91 -20.49
CA HIS A 3 9.31 4.24 -20.97
C HIS A 3 8.38 5.27 -20.30
N SER A 4 8.97 6.24 -19.62
CA SER A 4 8.28 7.46 -19.21
C SER A 4 8.21 8.39 -20.45
N ILE A 5 7.03 8.82 -20.83
CA ILE A 5 6.82 9.70 -21.97
C ILE A 5 6.87 11.16 -21.49
N SER A 6 7.97 11.84 -21.83
CA SER A 6 8.11 13.28 -21.70
C SER A 6 7.30 13.98 -22.81
N ARG A 7 6.74 15.17 -22.52
CA ARG A 7 5.83 16.00 -23.36
C ARG A 7 6.30 16.29 -24.80
N ARG A 8 7.43 15.74 -25.29
CA ARG A 8 8.05 16.11 -26.59
C ARG A 8 8.10 15.03 -27.66
N GLN A 9 7.52 13.83 -27.46
CA GLN A 9 7.62 12.73 -28.44
C GLN A 9 6.25 12.21 -28.91
N LEU A 10 5.46 13.12 -29.47
CA LEU A 10 4.36 12.78 -30.36
C LEU A 10 4.71 13.32 -31.73
N LEU A 11 5.21 12.48 -32.62
CA LEU A 11 5.01 12.49 -34.07
C LEU A 11 5.92 11.48 -34.78
N VAL A 12 5.33 10.77 -35.75
CA VAL A 12 5.90 10.03 -36.89
C VAL A 12 6.14 8.53 -36.69
N GLY A 13 5.49 7.76 -37.53
CA GLY A 13 5.88 6.41 -37.90
C GLY A 13 4.85 5.63 -38.69
N SER A 14 4.83 5.83 -40.02
CA SER A 14 3.96 5.19 -41.02
C SER A 14 4.30 3.71 -41.29
N MET A 15 3.25 2.98 -41.72
CA MET A 15 3.16 1.72 -42.45
C MET A 15 4.41 1.21 -43.16
N VAL A 16 4.64 -0.11 -43.06
CA VAL A 16 5.03 -0.98 -44.17
C VAL A 16 4.40 -2.37 -43.94
N GLY A 17 3.58 -2.83 -44.88
CA GLY A 17 3.07 -4.18 -44.92
C GLY A 17 4.06 -5.15 -45.62
N ALA A 18 4.11 -6.39 -45.16
CA ALA A 18 4.61 -7.51 -45.90
C ALA A 18 3.88 -8.80 -45.48
N ALA A 19 3.23 -9.43 -46.40
CA ALA A 19 2.62 -10.73 -46.27
C ALA A 19 3.71 -11.82 -46.27
N SER A 20 3.60 -12.81 -45.37
CA SER A 20 4.33 -14.08 -45.48
C SER A 20 3.55 -15.23 -44.85
N LEU A 21 3.59 -16.31 -45.54
CA LEU A 21 2.90 -17.56 -45.51
C LEU A 21 2.88 -18.36 -44.19
N ALA A 22 1.80 -19.04 -43.98
CA ALA A 22 1.45 -19.92 -42.89
C ALA A 22 2.44 -21.08 -42.66
N THR A 23 2.94 -21.19 -41.43
CA THR A 23 3.26 -22.45 -40.77
C THR A 23 2.48 -22.52 -39.48
N GLY A 24 1.60 -23.52 -39.35
CA GLY A 24 0.74 -23.68 -38.18
C GLY A 24 1.55 -23.97 -36.90
N SER A 25 1.76 -22.93 -36.12
CA SER A 25 2.06 -23.04 -34.70
C SER A 25 0.74 -22.80 -33.96
N TYR A 26 0.29 -23.76 -33.19
CA TYR A 26 -0.75 -23.52 -32.19
C TYR A 26 -0.24 -22.50 -31.21
N GLY A 27 -0.29 -21.22 -31.58
CA GLY A 27 -0.12 -20.11 -30.69
C GLY A 27 -1.33 -20.10 -29.78
N PHE A 28 -1.12 -20.31 -28.48
CA PHE A 28 -2.09 -19.90 -27.48
C PHE A 28 -2.48 -18.46 -27.81
N ALA A 29 -3.76 -18.24 -28.08
CA ALA A 29 -4.29 -16.90 -28.27
C ALA A 29 -3.95 -16.11 -27.02
N GLN A 30 -2.93 -15.27 -27.12
CA GLN A 30 -2.56 -14.34 -26.06
C GLN A 30 -3.75 -13.37 -25.96
N GLY A 31 -4.61 -13.55 -24.95
CA GLY A 31 -5.76 -12.70 -24.74
C GLY A 31 -5.29 -11.24 -24.75
N THR A 32 -6.06 -10.36 -25.38
CA THR A 32 -5.75 -8.92 -25.42
C THR A 32 -5.49 -8.42 -24.03
N LYS A 33 -4.29 -7.87 -23.81
CA LYS A 33 -3.90 -7.28 -22.53
C LYS A 33 -4.86 -6.15 -22.14
N ILE A 34 -5.19 -6.05 -20.87
CA ILE A 34 -6.01 -4.95 -20.36
C ILE A 34 -5.15 -3.68 -20.31
N LYS A 35 -5.64 -2.59 -20.88
CA LYS A 35 -4.99 -1.27 -20.78
C LYS A 35 -5.25 -0.68 -19.41
N VAL A 36 -4.19 -0.43 -18.65
CA VAL A 36 -4.26 0.10 -17.28
C VAL A 36 -3.45 1.39 -17.16
N ALA A 37 -4.01 2.40 -16.53
CA ALA A 37 -3.28 3.62 -16.16
C ALA A 37 -3.19 3.76 -14.64
N GLY A 38 -2.01 4.13 -14.15
CA GLY A 38 -1.80 4.61 -12.77
C GLY A 38 -1.83 6.13 -12.72
N VAL A 39 -2.62 6.72 -11.81
CA VAL A 39 -2.61 8.16 -11.55
C VAL A 39 -2.25 8.39 -10.10
N HIS A 40 -1.03 8.89 -9.88
CA HIS A 40 -0.45 9.07 -8.56
C HIS A 40 -0.35 10.55 -8.21
N ALA A 41 -0.98 10.96 -7.10
CA ALA A 41 -0.93 12.35 -6.63
C ALA A 41 0.46 12.76 -6.13
N SER A 42 1.27 11.79 -5.70
CA SER A 42 2.67 11.96 -5.26
C SER A 42 3.62 11.15 -6.14
N PRO A 43 4.95 11.35 -6.04
CA PRO A 43 5.93 10.50 -6.71
C PRO A 43 5.78 9.02 -6.36
N VAL A 44 6.11 8.12 -7.30
CA VAL A 44 5.99 6.66 -7.12
C VAL A 44 6.95 6.11 -6.06
N GLU A 45 7.97 6.86 -5.65
CA GLU A 45 8.86 6.54 -4.52
C GLU A 45 8.18 6.70 -3.15
N ASN A 46 7.04 7.41 -3.07
CA ASN A 46 6.22 7.40 -1.86
C ASN A 46 5.78 5.96 -1.55
N ALA A 47 5.92 5.53 -0.29
CA ALA A 47 5.72 4.13 0.09
C ALA A 47 4.37 3.55 -0.36
N TRP A 48 3.30 4.33 -0.29
CA TRP A 48 1.97 3.89 -0.71
C TRP A 48 1.87 3.76 -2.23
N ASN A 49 2.31 4.78 -2.97
CA ASN A 49 2.29 4.77 -4.44
C ASN A 49 3.21 3.68 -5.01
N SER A 50 4.35 3.45 -4.36
CA SER A 50 5.28 2.37 -4.69
C SER A 50 4.58 1.01 -4.72
N ARG A 51 3.71 0.71 -3.74
CA ARG A 51 2.99 -0.57 -3.71
C ARG A 51 2.06 -0.77 -4.91
N LEU A 52 1.34 0.28 -5.31
CA LEU A 52 0.49 0.25 -6.49
C LEU A 52 1.34 0.09 -7.76
N HIS A 53 2.33 0.96 -7.91
CA HIS A 53 3.21 0.99 -9.08
C HIS A 53 3.94 -0.35 -9.30
N GLU A 54 4.53 -0.92 -8.25
CA GLU A 54 5.22 -2.21 -8.32
C GLU A 54 4.28 -3.37 -8.71
N ALA A 55 3.05 -3.39 -8.17
CA ALA A 55 2.08 -4.41 -8.54
C ALA A 55 1.67 -4.32 -10.01
N MET A 56 1.50 -3.10 -10.53
CA MET A 56 1.18 -2.87 -11.95
C MET A 56 2.37 -3.19 -12.85
N LEU A 57 3.60 -2.85 -12.46
CA LEU A 57 4.81 -3.26 -13.18
C LEU A 57 4.96 -4.79 -13.23
N ALA A 58 4.69 -5.48 -12.12
CA ALA A 58 4.71 -6.94 -12.07
C ALA A 58 3.65 -7.55 -13.00
N ALA A 59 2.41 -7.03 -12.98
CA ALA A 59 1.33 -7.50 -13.86
C ALA A 59 1.65 -7.23 -15.35
N ALA A 60 2.31 -6.12 -15.66
CA ALA A 60 2.76 -5.83 -17.02
C ALA A 60 3.89 -6.77 -17.46
N LYS A 61 4.85 -7.07 -16.57
CA LYS A 61 5.91 -8.05 -16.80
C LYS A 61 5.35 -9.46 -17.03
N ASP A 62 4.30 -9.83 -16.28
CA ASP A 62 3.58 -11.10 -16.45
C ASP A 62 2.75 -11.15 -17.74
N GLY A 63 2.68 -10.05 -18.51
CA GLY A 63 1.93 -9.97 -19.77
C GLY A 63 0.40 -9.84 -19.58
N VAL A 64 -0.08 -9.53 -18.39
CA VAL A 64 -1.51 -9.42 -18.06
C VAL A 64 -2.09 -8.08 -18.49
N ILE A 65 -1.30 -7.00 -18.35
CA ILE A 65 -1.72 -5.62 -18.64
C ILE A 65 -0.72 -4.89 -19.54
N ASP A 66 -1.22 -3.87 -20.25
CA ASP A 66 -0.40 -2.79 -20.79
C ASP A 66 -0.51 -1.59 -19.86
N TYR A 67 0.59 -1.19 -19.23
CA TYR A 67 0.63 -0.23 -18.14
C TYR A 67 1.30 1.08 -18.53
N VAL A 68 0.60 2.19 -18.25
CA VAL A 68 1.10 3.56 -18.33
C VAL A 68 0.80 4.28 -17.02
N PHE A 69 1.51 5.36 -16.70
CA PHE A 69 1.24 6.11 -15.48
C PHE A 69 1.62 7.59 -15.58
N SER A 70 1.02 8.37 -14.67
CA SER A 70 1.41 9.74 -14.35
C SER A 70 1.62 9.85 -12.84
N GLU A 71 2.61 10.63 -12.44
CA GLU A 71 2.94 10.90 -11.03
C GLU A 71 3.05 12.39 -10.73
N GLY A 72 2.92 12.76 -9.45
CA GLY A 72 2.91 14.17 -9.04
C GLY A 72 1.71 14.93 -9.57
N VAL A 73 0.60 14.23 -9.82
CA VAL A 73 -0.64 14.81 -10.37
C VAL A 73 -1.60 15.08 -9.23
N ALA A 74 -1.68 16.33 -8.77
CA ALA A 74 -2.51 16.73 -7.63
C ALA A 74 -3.45 17.90 -7.95
N GLY A 75 -4.37 18.19 -7.04
CA GLY A 75 -5.32 19.29 -7.17
C GLY A 75 -6.19 19.20 -8.42
N THR A 76 -6.32 20.30 -9.15
CA THR A 76 -7.15 20.39 -10.36
C THR A 76 -6.64 19.57 -11.54
N ASP A 77 -5.36 19.19 -11.53
CA ASP A 77 -4.78 18.33 -12.56
C ASP A 77 -5.19 16.85 -12.41
N TYR A 78 -5.57 16.43 -11.21
CA TYR A 78 -5.93 15.04 -10.95
C TYR A 78 -7.18 14.58 -11.75
N PRO A 79 -8.36 15.23 -11.65
CA PRO A 79 -9.52 14.85 -12.44
C PRO A 79 -9.30 15.05 -13.95
N ARG A 80 -8.43 15.97 -14.36
CA ARG A 80 -8.05 16.13 -15.77
C ARG A 80 -7.29 14.90 -16.28
N ALA A 81 -6.31 14.42 -15.53
CA ALA A 81 -5.55 13.22 -15.90
C ALA A 81 -6.43 11.95 -15.98
N LEU A 82 -7.40 11.82 -15.06
CA LEU A 82 -8.38 10.72 -15.13
C LEU A 82 -9.18 10.76 -16.46
N ARG A 83 -9.65 11.96 -16.90
CA ARG A 83 -10.37 12.14 -18.16
C ARG A 83 -9.47 11.84 -19.37
N GLU A 84 -8.25 12.38 -19.37
CA GLU A 84 -7.28 12.15 -20.45
C GLU A 84 -7.01 10.66 -20.68
N TYR A 85 -6.86 9.85 -19.62
CA TYR A 85 -6.70 8.41 -19.75
C TYR A 85 -7.98 7.70 -20.20
N ALA A 86 -9.14 8.12 -19.70
CA ALA A 86 -10.42 7.57 -20.14
C ALA A 86 -10.69 7.84 -21.63
N ASP A 87 -10.37 9.05 -22.13
CA ASP A 87 -10.45 9.43 -23.56
C ASP A 87 -9.51 8.60 -24.44
N GLN A 88 -8.35 8.16 -23.91
CA GLN A 88 -7.41 7.26 -24.58
C GLN A 88 -7.89 5.78 -24.62
N GLY A 89 -9.06 5.48 -24.06
CA GLY A 89 -9.63 4.14 -24.03
C GLY A 89 -8.92 3.21 -23.04
N ILE A 90 -8.39 3.75 -21.96
CA ILE A 90 -7.92 2.95 -20.83
C ILE A 90 -9.11 2.23 -20.19
N GLN A 91 -8.96 0.93 -19.94
CA GLN A 91 -10.02 0.07 -19.43
C GLN A 91 -10.11 0.11 -17.89
N LEU A 92 -8.96 0.28 -17.22
CA LEU A 92 -8.88 0.39 -15.75
C LEU A 92 -7.92 1.52 -15.37
N ILE A 93 -8.42 2.50 -14.64
CA ILE A 93 -7.60 3.56 -14.03
C ILE A 93 -7.47 3.27 -12.54
N VAL A 94 -6.22 3.22 -12.06
CA VAL A 94 -5.87 2.92 -10.66
C VAL A 94 -5.23 4.15 -10.04
N GLY A 95 -5.68 4.54 -8.87
CA GLY A 95 -5.13 5.71 -8.19
C GLY A 95 -5.67 5.90 -6.78
N GLU A 96 -5.68 7.15 -6.34
CA GLU A 96 -6.21 7.58 -5.06
C GLU A 96 -7.21 8.73 -5.24
N SER A 97 -8.24 8.78 -4.41
CA SER A 97 -9.23 9.86 -4.47
C SER A 97 -9.33 10.69 -3.18
N TYR A 98 -8.50 10.42 -2.18
CA TYR A 98 -8.59 11.06 -0.86
C TYR A 98 -8.67 12.59 -0.89
N ALA A 99 -7.94 13.24 -1.81
CA ALA A 99 -7.92 14.70 -1.96
C ALA A 99 -8.85 15.24 -3.08
N ALA A 100 -9.47 14.35 -3.88
CA ALA A 100 -10.28 14.71 -5.05
C ALA A 100 -11.48 13.75 -5.20
N GLU A 101 -12.10 13.39 -4.09
CA GLU A 101 -13.14 12.35 -4.01
C GLU A 101 -14.35 12.66 -4.90
N THR A 102 -14.87 13.88 -4.81
CA THR A 102 -16.05 14.33 -5.56
C THR A 102 -15.77 14.37 -7.06
N GLU A 103 -14.63 14.94 -7.44
CA GLU A 103 -14.23 15.10 -8.84
C GLU A 103 -13.93 13.74 -9.50
N ALA A 104 -13.26 12.83 -8.79
CA ALA A 104 -12.97 11.49 -9.32
C ALA A 104 -14.26 10.70 -9.55
N ARG A 105 -15.23 10.77 -8.63
CA ARG A 105 -16.55 10.14 -8.78
C ARG A 105 -17.33 10.72 -9.94
N GLN A 106 -17.28 12.05 -10.15
CA GLN A 106 -17.92 12.68 -11.30
C GLN A 106 -17.30 12.20 -12.62
N VAL A 107 -15.96 12.07 -12.69
CA VAL A 107 -15.31 11.51 -13.87
C VAL A 107 -15.79 10.08 -14.16
N ALA A 108 -15.97 9.25 -13.15
CA ALA A 108 -16.48 7.90 -13.35
C ALA A 108 -17.92 7.88 -13.93
N VAL A 109 -18.77 8.82 -13.53
CA VAL A 109 -20.12 8.98 -14.12
C VAL A 109 -20.02 9.39 -15.60
N ASP A 110 -19.10 10.31 -15.94
CA ASP A 110 -18.91 10.81 -17.30
C ASP A 110 -18.34 9.72 -18.24
N TYR A 111 -17.60 8.72 -17.69
CA TYR A 111 -16.92 7.67 -18.44
C TYR A 111 -17.38 6.24 -18.03
N PRO A 112 -18.63 5.85 -18.32
CA PRO A 112 -19.20 4.58 -17.83
C PRO A 112 -18.56 3.31 -18.41
N LYS A 113 -17.71 3.44 -19.45
CA LYS A 113 -16.98 2.32 -20.07
C LYS A 113 -15.58 2.11 -19.48
N THR A 114 -15.10 3.05 -18.67
CA THR A 114 -13.81 2.98 -17.97
C THR A 114 -14.06 2.56 -16.52
N SER A 115 -13.33 1.58 -16.04
CA SER A 115 -13.33 1.19 -14.64
C SER A 115 -12.32 2.04 -13.85
N PHE A 116 -12.71 2.45 -12.65
CA PHE A 116 -11.88 3.21 -11.72
C PHE A 116 -11.69 2.39 -10.44
N LEU A 117 -10.45 2.16 -10.04
CA LEU A 117 -10.08 1.46 -8.81
C LEU A 117 -9.31 2.44 -7.93
N MET A 118 -9.97 3.02 -6.92
CA MET A 118 -9.45 4.16 -6.18
C MET A 118 -9.24 3.84 -4.70
N GLY A 119 -8.04 4.19 -4.19
CA GLY A 119 -7.83 4.33 -2.75
C GLY A 119 -8.74 5.43 -2.21
N SER A 120 -9.64 5.09 -1.28
CA SER A 120 -10.68 5.99 -0.82
C SER A 120 -11.12 5.64 0.60
N SER A 121 -11.45 6.65 1.41
CA SER A 121 -12.15 6.48 2.69
C SER A 121 -13.67 6.35 2.49
N GLY A 122 -14.20 6.72 1.32
CA GLY A 122 -15.58 6.53 0.92
C GLY A 122 -15.84 5.12 0.33
N GLY A 123 -17.12 4.73 0.25
CA GLY A 123 -17.51 3.48 -0.39
C GLY A 123 -17.52 3.56 -1.93
N PRO A 124 -17.70 2.44 -2.62
CA PRO A 124 -17.85 2.41 -4.07
C PRO A 124 -19.14 3.12 -4.52
N VAL A 125 -19.17 3.53 -5.79
CA VAL A 125 -20.36 4.19 -6.37
C VAL A 125 -20.57 3.81 -7.83
N GLY A 126 -21.82 3.64 -8.23
CA GLY A 126 -22.17 3.26 -9.60
C GLY A 126 -21.57 1.93 -10.03
N PRO A 127 -21.59 1.62 -11.33
CA PRO A 127 -21.12 0.33 -11.83
C PRO A 127 -19.59 0.24 -12.01
N ASN A 128 -18.86 1.35 -12.01
CA ASN A 128 -17.47 1.42 -12.48
C ASN A 128 -16.49 2.15 -11.54
N PHE A 129 -16.94 2.66 -10.38
CA PHE A 129 -16.06 3.26 -9.36
C PHE A 129 -15.92 2.32 -8.17
N GLY A 130 -14.92 1.47 -8.22
CA GLY A 130 -14.52 0.59 -7.12
C GLY A 130 -13.55 1.28 -6.18
N THR A 131 -13.58 0.87 -4.92
CA THR A 131 -12.71 1.43 -3.88
C THR A 131 -11.90 0.35 -3.20
N PHE A 132 -10.77 0.73 -2.62
CA PHE A 132 -9.98 -0.12 -1.75
C PHE A 132 -9.38 0.69 -0.60
N ARG A 133 -9.05 0.00 0.48
CA ARG A 133 -8.32 0.55 1.63
C ARG A 133 -7.08 -0.27 1.92
N THR A 134 -6.09 0.38 2.49
CA THR A 134 -4.86 -0.26 2.97
C THR A 134 -5.13 -0.89 4.32
N LEU A 135 -5.45 -2.19 4.35
CA LEU A 135 -5.77 -2.92 5.57
C LEU A 135 -4.60 -3.82 5.99
N ASN A 136 -3.45 -3.22 6.34
CA ASN A 136 -2.28 -3.93 6.84
C ASN A 136 -2.19 -3.96 8.38
N HIS A 137 -3.31 -3.72 9.05
CA HIS A 137 -3.41 -3.75 10.51
C HIS A 137 -3.11 -5.13 11.11
N GLU A 138 -3.40 -6.22 10.37
CA GLU A 138 -3.05 -7.58 10.79
C GLU A 138 -1.53 -7.76 10.90
N ALA A 139 -0.77 -7.27 9.92
CA ALA A 139 0.68 -7.28 9.95
C ALA A 139 1.24 -6.35 11.05
N ALA A 140 0.60 -5.20 11.28
CA ALA A 140 0.98 -4.29 12.38
C ALA A 140 0.76 -4.92 13.76
N TYR A 141 -0.34 -5.68 13.93
CA TYR A 141 -0.59 -6.44 15.16
C TYR A 141 0.53 -7.46 15.43
N LEU A 142 0.92 -8.25 14.42
CA LEU A 142 2.00 -9.22 14.54
C LEU A 142 3.35 -8.55 14.84
N ALA A 143 3.63 -7.41 14.19
CA ALA A 143 4.82 -6.61 14.48
C ALA A 143 4.79 -6.06 15.92
N GLY A 144 3.61 -5.71 16.42
CA GLY A 144 3.39 -5.33 17.80
C GLY A 144 3.71 -6.45 18.79
N MET A 145 3.32 -7.69 18.49
CA MET A 145 3.68 -8.86 19.32
C MET A 145 5.19 -9.01 19.45
N LEU A 146 5.93 -8.89 18.34
CA LEU A 146 7.40 -8.92 18.37
C LEU A 146 7.97 -7.77 19.18
N ALA A 147 7.47 -6.54 18.96
CA ALA A 147 7.92 -5.35 19.66
C ALA A 147 7.72 -5.44 21.18
N GLY A 148 6.56 -5.91 21.63
CA GLY A 148 6.26 -6.11 23.05
C GLY A 148 7.17 -7.14 23.71
N ALA A 149 7.47 -8.23 23.00
CA ALA A 149 8.39 -9.26 23.50
C ALA A 149 9.85 -8.77 23.57
N MET A 150 10.25 -7.85 22.68
CA MET A 150 11.64 -7.36 22.53
C MET A 150 11.94 -6.08 23.35
N SER A 151 10.93 -5.24 23.64
CA SER A 151 11.14 -3.97 24.34
C SER A 151 11.78 -4.19 25.71
N LYS A 152 12.81 -3.42 26.03
CA LYS A 152 13.53 -3.45 27.30
C LYS A 152 12.94 -2.45 28.29
N THR A 153 12.52 -1.28 27.82
CA THR A 153 11.96 -0.21 28.68
C THR A 153 10.48 -0.42 28.98
N GLY A 154 9.76 -1.17 28.14
CA GLY A 154 8.31 -1.27 28.17
C GLY A 154 7.58 -0.04 27.68
N THR A 155 8.30 0.94 27.12
CA THR A 155 7.75 2.13 26.46
C THR A 155 8.01 2.04 24.97
N LEU A 156 6.96 2.09 24.17
CA LEU A 156 7.03 2.02 22.72
C LEU A 156 6.42 3.27 22.08
N GLY A 157 6.91 3.61 20.90
CA GLY A 157 6.46 4.79 20.18
C GLY A 157 5.77 4.46 18.86
N SER A 158 4.95 5.40 18.38
CA SER A 158 4.38 5.35 17.02
C SER A 158 4.41 6.73 16.40
N VAL A 159 4.89 6.82 15.15
CA VAL A 159 4.90 8.06 14.36
C VAL A 159 3.95 7.89 13.18
N GLY A 160 2.81 8.57 13.23
CA GLY A 160 1.77 8.55 12.20
C GLY A 160 1.68 9.85 11.39
N ALA A 161 0.96 9.80 10.27
CA ALA A 161 0.73 10.97 9.41
C ALA A 161 -0.25 11.97 10.05
N ILE A 162 -1.50 11.65 9.95
CA ILE A 162 -2.66 12.40 10.47
C ILE A 162 -3.65 11.41 11.07
N PRO A 163 -4.49 11.80 12.04
CA PRO A 163 -5.40 10.88 12.75
C PRO A 163 -6.66 10.53 11.92
N ILE A 164 -6.48 9.91 10.76
CA ILE A 164 -7.59 9.35 9.97
C ILE A 164 -7.84 7.89 10.34
N PRO A 165 -9.03 7.33 10.06
CA PRO A 165 -9.41 5.97 10.44
C PRO A 165 -8.38 4.91 10.07
N GLU A 166 -7.79 4.96 8.88
CA GLU A 166 -6.79 4.00 8.39
C GLU A 166 -5.49 4.04 9.21
N VAL A 167 -4.98 5.24 9.52
CA VAL A 167 -3.76 5.43 10.32
C VAL A 167 -4.01 5.06 11.77
N ASN A 168 -5.16 5.46 12.31
CA ASN A 168 -5.56 5.12 13.68
C ASN A 168 -5.66 3.60 13.87
N ASN A 169 -6.36 2.92 12.98
CA ASN A 169 -6.51 1.45 13.02
C ASN A 169 -5.14 0.75 13.01
N LEU A 170 -4.23 1.22 12.18
CA LEU A 170 -2.89 0.63 12.07
C LEU A 170 -2.09 0.77 13.39
N ILE A 171 -2.10 1.96 13.99
CA ILE A 171 -1.43 2.22 15.28
C ILE A 171 -2.11 1.44 16.42
N ASN A 172 -3.45 1.39 16.45
CA ASN A 172 -4.18 0.65 17.48
C ASN A 172 -3.97 -0.86 17.37
N ALA A 173 -3.89 -1.41 16.17
CA ALA A 173 -3.56 -2.82 15.95
C ALA A 173 -2.13 -3.14 16.45
N PHE A 174 -1.14 -2.28 16.14
CA PHE A 174 0.20 -2.42 16.69
C PHE A 174 0.19 -2.42 18.23
N ARG A 175 -0.48 -1.45 18.85
CA ARG A 175 -0.63 -1.37 20.33
C ARG A 175 -1.28 -2.63 20.92
N SER A 176 -2.32 -3.16 20.25
CA SER A 176 -3.00 -4.39 20.66
C SER A 176 -2.07 -5.60 20.60
N GLY A 177 -1.27 -5.72 19.55
CA GLY A 177 -0.23 -6.75 19.44
C GLY A 177 0.85 -6.62 20.50
N VAL A 178 1.30 -5.41 20.82
CA VAL A 178 2.25 -5.17 21.94
C VAL A 178 1.65 -5.66 23.25
N LYS A 179 0.40 -5.32 23.55
CA LYS A 179 -0.27 -5.72 24.81
C LYS A 179 -0.45 -7.24 24.95
N GLU A 180 -0.53 -7.96 23.85
CA GLU A 180 -0.58 -9.44 23.86
C GLU A 180 0.66 -10.06 24.52
N THR A 181 1.83 -9.46 24.30
CA THR A 181 3.11 -9.96 24.82
C THR A 181 3.67 -9.14 26.00
N ARG A 182 3.20 -7.90 26.15
CA ARG A 182 3.57 -6.96 27.22
C ARG A 182 2.36 -6.15 27.69
N PRO A 183 1.49 -6.71 28.55
CA PRO A 183 0.22 -6.07 28.95
C PRO A 183 0.37 -4.68 29.57
N ASN A 184 1.47 -4.40 30.27
CA ASN A 184 1.73 -3.14 30.96
C ASN A 184 2.58 -2.15 30.15
N ALA A 185 2.71 -2.35 28.82
CA ALA A 185 3.44 -1.44 27.95
C ALA A 185 2.85 -0.02 27.97
N LYS A 186 3.73 0.98 27.92
CA LYS A 186 3.39 2.39 27.71
C LYS A 186 3.56 2.76 26.25
N PHE A 187 2.71 3.67 25.77
CA PHE A 187 2.72 4.11 24.39
C PHE A 187 2.88 5.62 24.27
N LEU A 188 3.73 6.03 23.34
CA LEU A 188 3.86 7.40 22.89
C LEU A 188 3.37 7.45 21.43
N VAL A 189 2.36 8.29 21.16
CA VAL A 189 1.80 8.44 19.80
C VAL A 189 2.02 9.87 19.35
N GLY A 190 2.52 10.05 18.14
CA GLY A 190 2.71 11.36 17.53
C GLY A 190 2.27 11.37 16.08
N PHE A 191 1.56 12.42 15.68
CA PHE A 191 1.18 12.67 14.29
C PHE A 191 1.95 13.86 13.74
N ILE A 192 2.51 13.71 12.52
CA ILE A 192 3.32 14.76 11.90
C ILE A 192 2.49 15.80 11.12
N GLY A 193 1.18 15.56 10.96
CA GLY A 193 0.24 16.48 10.30
C GLY A 193 0.29 16.45 8.76
N THR A 194 1.03 15.51 8.16
CA THR A 194 1.13 15.32 6.70
C THR A 194 1.47 13.89 6.35
N PHE A 195 1.17 13.47 5.12
CA PHE A 195 1.54 12.14 4.63
C PHE A 195 3.01 12.02 4.18
N PHE A 196 3.71 13.12 3.95
CA PHE A 196 5.11 13.08 3.50
C PHE A 196 5.91 14.25 4.05
N ASP A 197 6.65 14.01 5.12
CA ASP A 197 7.65 14.90 5.71
C ASP A 197 8.65 14.05 6.51
N PRO A 198 9.66 13.43 5.85
CA PRO A 198 10.62 12.57 6.53
C PRO A 198 11.43 13.28 7.64
N PRO A 199 11.86 14.55 7.50
CA PRO A 199 12.50 15.29 8.58
C PRO A 199 11.64 15.39 9.84
N LYS A 200 10.36 15.76 9.69
CA LYS A 200 9.43 15.89 10.80
C LYS A 200 9.12 14.54 11.46
N ALA A 201 9.02 13.46 10.68
CA ALA A 201 8.88 12.11 11.21
C ALA A 201 10.11 11.68 12.02
N LYS A 202 11.32 12.03 11.55
CA LYS A 202 12.57 11.80 12.27
C LYS A 202 12.59 12.56 13.63
N GLU A 203 12.22 13.83 13.63
CA GLU A 203 12.14 14.66 14.86
C GLU A 203 11.16 14.06 15.87
N ALA A 204 9.96 13.65 15.42
CA ALA A 204 8.98 13.00 16.27
C ALA A 204 9.51 11.68 16.85
N ALA A 205 10.21 10.88 16.05
CA ALA A 205 10.84 9.64 16.49
C ALA A 205 11.90 9.91 17.59
N VAL A 206 12.79 10.88 17.38
CA VAL A 206 13.82 11.28 18.34
C VAL A 206 13.18 11.71 19.65
N ALA A 207 12.15 12.56 19.63
CA ALA A 207 11.45 13.01 20.82
C ALA A 207 10.81 11.88 21.63
N GLN A 208 10.24 10.87 20.95
CA GLN A 208 9.68 9.68 21.61
C GLN A 208 10.75 8.82 22.27
N ILE A 209 11.91 8.65 21.61
CA ILE A 209 13.05 7.90 22.16
C ILE A 209 13.62 8.65 23.39
N ASP A 210 13.79 9.95 23.32
CA ASP A 210 14.24 10.77 24.45
C ASP A 210 13.25 10.74 25.63
N SER A 211 11.98 10.41 25.35
CA SER A 211 10.93 10.16 26.35
C SER A 211 10.86 8.70 26.83
N GLY A 212 11.83 7.85 26.43
CA GLY A 212 12.02 6.49 26.94
C GLY A 212 11.52 5.37 26.03
N ALA A 213 11.04 5.65 24.82
CA ALA A 213 10.72 4.59 23.87
C ALA A 213 12.01 3.92 23.37
N ASP A 214 12.03 2.60 23.33
CA ASP A 214 13.15 1.82 22.79
C ASP A 214 12.81 1.09 21.48
N ILE A 215 11.53 1.05 21.13
CA ILE A 215 11.04 0.52 19.84
C ILE A 215 9.98 1.47 19.29
N LEU A 216 10.11 1.80 17.99
CA LEU A 216 9.17 2.68 17.29
C LEU A 216 8.46 1.95 16.14
N PHE A 217 7.16 2.14 16.03
CA PHE A 217 6.39 1.80 14.84
C PHE A 217 6.33 3.02 13.91
N GLY A 218 7.05 2.93 12.78
CA GLY A 218 7.11 3.98 11.76
C GLY A 218 6.04 3.80 10.69
N GLU A 219 4.86 4.36 10.93
CA GLU A 219 3.87 4.49 9.86
C GLU A 219 4.38 5.48 8.80
N ARG A 220 5.28 6.42 9.19
CA ARG A 220 5.90 7.40 8.30
C ARG A 220 7.38 7.15 8.05
N ILE A 221 7.79 7.39 6.77
CA ILE A 221 9.19 7.44 6.36
C ILE A 221 9.91 8.54 7.16
N GLY A 222 11.12 8.25 7.66
CA GLY A 222 11.88 9.11 8.55
C GLY A 222 11.95 8.59 10.01
N THR A 223 10.95 7.82 10.46
CA THR A 223 10.96 7.22 11.81
C THR A 223 12.20 6.35 12.03
N ALA A 224 12.56 5.52 11.05
CA ALA A 224 13.75 4.67 11.13
C ALA A 224 15.06 5.48 11.13
N ASP A 225 15.10 6.68 10.53
CA ASP A 225 16.24 7.59 10.60
C ASP A 225 16.46 8.10 12.03
N GLY A 226 15.37 8.48 12.73
CA GLY A 226 15.44 8.88 14.14
C GLY A 226 15.82 7.73 15.06
N ALA A 227 15.26 6.53 14.84
CA ALA A 227 15.64 5.35 15.60
C ALA A 227 17.11 4.98 15.41
N LYS A 228 17.61 5.02 14.16
CA LYS A 228 19.03 4.78 13.85
C LYS A 228 19.96 5.80 14.53
N GLU A 229 19.60 7.08 14.53
CA GLU A 229 20.39 8.14 15.15
C GLU A 229 20.54 7.92 16.66
N LYS A 230 19.48 7.48 17.32
CA LYS A 230 19.42 7.27 18.77
C LYS A 230 19.79 5.85 19.22
N GLY A 231 20.08 4.94 18.28
CA GLY A 231 20.39 3.53 18.59
C GLY A 231 19.19 2.71 19.09
N ALA A 232 17.96 3.16 18.81
CA ALA A 232 16.73 2.43 19.10
C ALA A 232 16.35 1.50 17.94
N LEU A 233 15.36 0.63 18.15
CA LEU A 233 14.82 -0.23 17.11
C LEU A 233 13.58 0.40 16.46
N SER A 234 13.28 -0.02 15.23
CA SER A 234 12.12 0.44 14.49
C SER A 234 11.43 -0.71 13.75
N ILE A 235 10.16 -0.50 13.46
CA ILE A 235 9.34 -1.32 12.57
C ILE A 235 8.92 -0.42 11.42
N GLY A 236 9.03 -0.95 10.19
CA GLY A 236 8.57 -0.28 8.98
C GLY A 236 7.11 -0.59 8.66
N SER A 237 6.51 0.21 7.80
CA SER A 237 5.16 0.02 7.28
C SER A 237 5.13 0.10 5.76
N LEU A 238 4.29 -0.71 5.12
CA LEU A 238 4.06 -0.85 3.69
C LEU A 238 5.20 -1.49 2.91
N LEU A 239 6.46 -1.12 3.17
CA LEU A 239 7.68 -1.53 2.47
C LEU A 239 8.63 -2.27 3.40
N ASP A 240 9.55 -3.04 2.82
CA ASP A 240 10.68 -3.61 3.56
C ASP A 240 11.82 -2.59 3.66
N PHE A 241 12.00 -2.03 4.84
CA PHE A 241 13.08 -1.09 5.17
C PHE A 241 14.33 -1.78 5.71
N THR A 242 14.32 -3.09 5.92
CA THR A 242 15.47 -3.83 6.47
C THR A 242 16.75 -3.65 5.65
N PRO A 243 16.73 -3.67 4.29
CA PRO A 243 17.94 -3.45 3.51
C PRO A 243 18.58 -2.07 3.71
N ARG A 244 17.76 -1.04 3.97
CA ARG A 244 18.23 0.34 4.22
C ARG A 244 18.69 0.55 5.65
N TYR A 245 18.10 -0.19 6.61
CA TYR A 245 18.35 -0.04 8.04
C TYR A 245 18.61 -1.39 8.74
N PRO A 246 19.64 -2.16 8.32
CA PRO A 246 19.80 -3.59 8.69
C PRO A 246 20.06 -3.85 10.17
N LYS A 247 20.35 -2.83 10.99
CA LYS A 247 20.55 -2.96 12.45
C LYS A 247 19.47 -2.22 13.26
N THR A 248 18.56 -1.56 12.60
CA THR A 248 17.56 -0.70 13.22
C THR A 248 16.14 -1.21 12.98
N VAL A 249 15.83 -1.55 11.72
CA VAL A 249 14.51 -2.10 11.36
C VAL A 249 14.56 -3.61 11.48
N PHE A 250 13.82 -4.17 12.43
CA PHE A 250 13.78 -5.61 12.68
C PHE A 250 12.55 -6.30 12.12
N ALA A 251 11.49 -5.53 11.78
CA ALA A 251 10.28 -6.04 11.16
C ALA A 251 9.60 -4.97 10.31
N ASN A 252 8.75 -5.41 9.39
CA ASN A 252 7.97 -4.53 8.54
C ASN A 252 6.54 -5.07 8.41
N ALA A 253 5.54 -4.23 8.65
CA ALA A 253 4.14 -4.51 8.37
C ALA A 253 3.87 -4.26 6.88
N MET A 254 4.02 -5.29 6.06
CA MET A 254 3.93 -5.21 4.60
C MET A 254 2.49 -5.06 4.12
N TRP A 255 2.32 -4.36 3.01
CA TRP A 255 1.08 -4.35 2.25
C TRP A 255 1.36 -4.69 0.79
N TYR A 256 0.51 -5.52 0.20
CA TYR A 256 0.63 -5.98 -1.17
C TYR A 256 -0.63 -5.59 -1.94
N PHE A 257 -0.47 -4.75 -2.96
CA PHE A 257 -1.58 -4.30 -3.79
C PHE A 257 -2.00 -5.33 -4.86
N ARG A 258 -1.13 -6.28 -5.20
CA ARG A 258 -1.37 -7.24 -6.27
C ARG A 258 -2.70 -8.01 -6.14
N PRO A 259 -3.13 -8.53 -4.98
CA PRO A 259 -4.43 -9.20 -4.85
C PRO A 259 -5.63 -8.29 -5.16
N ILE A 260 -5.57 -7.01 -4.78
CA ILE A 260 -6.59 -6.01 -5.11
C ILE A 260 -6.64 -5.79 -6.62
N LEU A 261 -5.49 -5.58 -7.25
CA LEU A 261 -5.37 -5.39 -8.70
C LEU A 261 -5.91 -6.61 -9.46
N ASP A 262 -5.51 -7.82 -9.07
CA ASP A 262 -5.94 -9.06 -9.73
C ASP A 262 -7.45 -9.26 -9.61
N GLY A 263 -8.07 -8.90 -8.48
CA GLY A 263 -9.53 -8.90 -8.30
C GLY A 263 -10.23 -7.97 -9.29
N ALA A 264 -9.76 -6.72 -9.40
CA ALA A 264 -10.33 -5.74 -10.33
C ALA A 264 -10.11 -6.15 -11.80
N LEU A 265 -8.92 -6.67 -12.14
CA LEU A 265 -8.62 -7.16 -13.49
C LEU A 265 -9.49 -8.36 -13.88
N ALA A 266 -9.81 -9.24 -12.93
CA ALA A 266 -10.72 -10.36 -13.18
C ALA A 266 -12.13 -9.88 -13.54
N ASP A 267 -12.63 -8.84 -12.86
CA ASP A 267 -13.95 -8.27 -13.16
C ASP A 267 -13.95 -7.53 -14.50
N VAL A 268 -12.93 -6.71 -14.79
CA VAL A 268 -12.78 -6.04 -16.08
C VAL A 268 -12.73 -7.07 -17.21
N LYS A 269 -11.94 -8.15 -17.08
CA LYS A 269 -11.83 -9.22 -18.07
C LYS A 269 -13.14 -9.96 -18.28
N ALA A 270 -13.92 -10.13 -17.23
CA ALA A 270 -15.23 -10.78 -17.28
C ALA A 270 -16.37 -9.85 -17.74
N GLY A 271 -16.09 -8.58 -18.00
CA GLY A 271 -17.11 -7.58 -18.34
C GLY A 271 -18.11 -7.33 -17.20
N LYS A 272 -17.69 -7.58 -15.95
CA LYS A 272 -18.51 -7.36 -14.75
C LYS A 272 -18.38 -5.93 -14.26
N PRO A 273 -19.39 -5.41 -13.53
CA PRO A 273 -19.25 -4.14 -12.82
C PRO A 273 -18.06 -4.18 -11.86
N THR A 274 -17.28 -3.09 -11.83
CA THR A 274 -16.15 -2.92 -10.92
C THR A 274 -16.44 -1.95 -9.76
N GLY A 275 -17.67 -1.43 -9.67
CA GLY A 275 -18.12 -0.51 -8.62
C GLY A 275 -18.42 -1.22 -7.30
N HIS A 276 -17.42 -1.90 -6.71
CA HIS A 276 -17.55 -2.52 -5.38
C HIS A 276 -16.28 -2.34 -4.53
N ASP A 277 -16.33 -2.75 -3.26
CA ASP A 277 -15.22 -2.62 -2.32
C ASP A 277 -14.23 -3.79 -2.47
N TYR A 278 -13.01 -3.48 -2.90
CA TYR A 278 -11.90 -4.42 -3.01
C TYR A 278 -11.04 -4.49 -1.73
N SER A 279 -11.38 -3.76 -0.66
CA SER A 279 -10.62 -3.79 0.60
C SER A 279 -10.44 -5.19 1.19
N PRO A 280 -11.38 -6.15 1.05
CA PRO A 280 -11.16 -7.51 1.54
C PRO A 280 -9.92 -8.19 0.97
N PHE A 281 -9.47 -7.82 -0.23
CA PHE A 281 -8.22 -8.33 -0.83
C PHE A 281 -6.96 -7.78 -0.15
N SER A 282 -7.06 -6.72 0.67
CA SER A 282 -5.96 -6.24 1.52
C SER A 282 -5.68 -7.14 2.73
N MET A 283 -6.59 -8.05 3.08
CA MET A 283 -6.45 -8.91 4.26
C MET A 283 -5.39 -9.99 4.07
N MET A 284 -4.75 -10.42 5.16
CA MET A 284 -3.66 -11.41 5.15
C MET A 284 -4.07 -12.75 4.55
N LYS A 285 -5.29 -13.21 4.82
CA LYS A 285 -5.84 -14.45 4.22
C LYS A 285 -5.95 -14.40 2.69
N MET A 286 -6.01 -13.21 2.12
CA MET A 286 -6.04 -12.98 0.66
C MET A 286 -4.65 -12.67 0.09
N GLY A 287 -3.61 -12.66 0.93
CA GLY A 287 -2.26 -12.30 0.54
C GLY A 287 -2.02 -10.79 0.41
N GLY A 288 -2.97 -9.96 0.89
CA GLY A 288 -2.90 -8.50 0.78
C GLY A 288 -2.01 -7.82 1.82
N ASN A 289 -1.68 -8.50 2.92
CA ASN A 289 -0.68 -8.02 3.86
C ASN A 289 0.06 -9.19 4.50
N ASP A 290 1.22 -8.93 5.06
CA ASP A 290 1.98 -9.90 5.87
C ASP A 290 3.07 -9.18 6.67
N ILE A 291 3.68 -9.88 7.61
CA ILE A 291 4.86 -9.41 8.33
C ILE A 291 6.13 -10.00 7.69
N VAL A 292 7.15 -9.16 7.54
CA VAL A 292 8.53 -9.57 7.24
C VAL A 292 9.41 -9.13 8.40
N TYR A 293 10.29 -9.99 8.87
CA TYR A 293 11.20 -9.71 10.00
C TYR A 293 12.60 -10.28 9.78
N ASP A 294 13.59 -9.67 10.41
CA ASP A 294 14.98 -10.12 10.38
C ASP A 294 15.22 -11.13 11.50
N ALA A 295 15.39 -12.39 11.16
CA ALA A 295 15.65 -13.48 12.11
C ALA A 295 16.95 -13.31 12.90
N ASN A 296 17.88 -12.45 12.45
CA ASN A 296 19.11 -12.14 13.18
C ASN A 296 18.88 -11.12 14.32
N LEU A 297 17.83 -10.31 14.20
CA LEU A 297 17.49 -9.29 15.20
C LEU A 297 16.37 -9.74 16.14
N VAL A 298 15.48 -10.62 15.67
CA VAL A 298 14.32 -11.09 16.44
C VAL A 298 14.64 -12.40 17.14
N PRO A 299 14.56 -12.47 18.50
CA PRO A 299 14.79 -13.69 19.23
C PRO A 299 13.80 -14.80 18.87
N THR A 300 14.27 -16.02 18.70
CA THR A 300 13.45 -17.20 18.35
C THR A 300 12.25 -17.38 19.29
N ALA A 301 12.42 -17.09 20.59
CA ALA A 301 11.34 -17.18 21.57
C ALA A 301 10.17 -16.20 21.27
N ALA A 302 10.44 -15.04 20.68
CA ALA A 302 9.40 -14.07 20.28
C ALA A 302 8.67 -14.51 19.01
N VAL A 303 9.36 -15.24 18.12
CA VAL A 303 8.82 -15.66 16.82
C VAL A 303 7.71 -16.70 16.98
N GLY A 304 7.86 -17.68 17.87
CA GLY A 304 6.94 -18.83 17.97
C GLY A 304 5.48 -18.43 18.21
N SER A 305 5.21 -17.54 19.18
CA SER A 305 3.87 -17.05 19.49
C SER A 305 3.30 -16.19 18.35
N MET A 306 4.14 -15.35 17.73
CA MET A 306 3.76 -14.52 16.60
C MET A 306 3.38 -15.38 15.38
N GLU A 307 4.17 -16.40 15.02
CA GLU A 307 3.86 -17.28 13.88
C GLU A 307 2.59 -18.12 14.12
N ALA A 308 2.33 -18.57 15.36
CA ALA A 308 1.06 -19.21 15.68
C ALA A 308 -0.13 -18.25 15.46
N LYS A 309 0.00 -17.00 15.89
CA LYS A 309 -1.02 -15.97 15.67
C LYS A 309 -1.17 -15.63 14.19
N ARG A 310 -0.07 -15.52 13.43
CA ARG A 310 -0.07 -15.32 11.98
C ARG A 310 -0.85 -16.41 11.25
N THR A 311 -0.66 -17.66 11.65
CA THR A 311 -1.41 -18.80 11.11
C THR A 311 -2.90 -18.65 11.41
N ALA A 312 -3.27 -18.33 12.64
CA ALA A 312 -4.67 -18.13 13.05
C ALA A 312 -5.35 -16.95 12.33
N ILE A 313 -4.61 -15.89 11.99
CA ILE A 313 -5.12 -14.80 11.15
C ILE A 313 -5.35 -15.29 9.72
N LYS A 314 -4.41 -16.02 9.14
CA LYS A 314 -4.49 -16.52 7.76
C LYS A 314 -5.63 -17.53 7.56
N ASP A 315 -5.88 -18.39 8.52
CA ASP A 315 -6.99 -19.36 8.46
C ASP A 315 -8.33 -18.80 8.94
N GLY A 316 -8.34 -17.58 9.53
CA GLY A 316 -9.52 -16.87 9.98
C GLY A 316 -10.03 -17.28 11.36
N SER A 317 -9.29 -18.12 12.10
CA SER A 317 -9.62 -18.49 13.48
C SER A 317 -9.35 -17.36 14.49
N PHE A 318 -8.54 -16.37 14.12
CA PHE A 318 -8.34 -15.13 14.85
C PHE A 318 -8.54 -13.93 13.93
N ILE A 319 -9.35 -12.97 14.38
CA ILE A 319 -9.60 -11.72 13.66
C ILE A 319 -8.99 -10.59 14.47
N VAL A 320 -8.06 -9.85 13.87
CA VAL A 320 -7.52 -8.63 14.48
C VAL A 320 -8.62 -7.57 14.51
N PRO A 321 -8.97 -7.03 15.68
CA PRO A 321 -9.99 -6.00 15.78
C PRO A 321 -9.64 -4.74 14.98
N VAL A 322 -10.62 -4.17 14.29
CA VAL A 322 -10.51 -2.87 13.64
C VAL A 322 -10.91 -1.79 14.65
N ASP A 323 -9.97 -0.92 14.99
CA ASP A 323 -10.20 0.22 15.88
C ASP A 323 -9.75 1.51 15.20
N ASN A 324 -10.73 2.29 14.74
CA ASN A 324 -10.53 3.55 14.03
C ASN A 324 -10.46 4.78 14.95
N SER A 325 -10.60 4.59 16.27
CA SER A 325 -10.50 5.70 17.23
C SER A 325 -9.09 6.30 17.24
N GLU A 326 -9.00 7.60 17.51
CA GLU A 326 -7.69 8.25 17.62
C GLU A 326 -6.91 7.64 18.79
N PRO A 327 -5.70 7.10 18.56
CA PRO A 327 -4.90 6.51 19.62
C PRO A 327 -4.32 7.60 20.55
N THR A 328 -4.57 7.45 21.85
CA THR A 328 -4.10 8.34 22.91
C THR A 328 -3.00 7.69 23.75
#